data_8f092eaceb59c79c23a32b2dddc88230
#
_entry.id   8f092eaceb59c79c23a32b2dddc88230
#
_cell.length_a   1.000
_cell.length_b   1.000
_cell.length_c   1.000
_cell.angle_alpha   90.00
_cell.angle_beta   90.00
_cell.angle_gamma   90.00
#
_symmetry.space_group_name_H-M   'P 1'
#
loop_
_entity.id
_entity.type
_entity.pdbx_description
1 polymer ?
#
loop_
_entity_poly.entity_id
_entity_poly.type
_entity_poly.pdbx_seq_one_letter_code
_entity_poly.pdbx_strand_id
1 'polypeptide(L)'
;QTSLFRKCIFRVKEVYRVLVPGGRACINVANLGRKPYLPLHSYIIEDMHDMGFLMRGEILWDKGTSVSPSTAWGSYLKANNPVLRDIHEYILIFCKDSFTHSNPYNRRSTISKEEFLEFTKSVWRFTAERATKVGHPAPFPVELPYRLIQLYTFENEVVLDPFAGSGSTCIAALKTNRKYVAYEIDKKYCDLAERRIKQFLQEQNVLFPKPQLTSK
;
A
#
# COMPACT_ATOMS: atom_id res chain seq x y z
N GLN A 1 14.96 3.43 -19.61
CA GLN A 1 13.70 3.68 -18.88
C GLN A 1 12.58 2.70 -19.23
N THR A 2 12.46 2.25 -20.46
CA THR A 2 11.46 1.28 -20.97
C THR A 2 11.55 -0.12 -20.34
N SER A 3 12.71 -0.57 -19.87
CA SER A 3 12.93 -1.93 -19.31
C SER A 3 12.30 -2.13 -17.93
N LEU A 4 12.37 -1.13 -17.05
CA LEU A 4 11.81 -1.24 -15.68
C LEU A 4 10.28 -1.21 -15.72
N PHE A 5 9.69 -0.35 -16.54
CA PHE A 5 8.24 -0.29 -16.78
C PHE A 5 7.69 -1.61 -17.33
N ARG A 6 8.34 -2.20 -18.33
CA ARG A 6 7.91 -3.50 -18.89
C ARG A 6 7.93 -4.63 -17.86
N LYS A 7 8.89 -4.63 -16.92
CA LYS A 7 8.95 -5.63 -15.83
C LYS A 7 7.81 -5.44 -14.82
N CYS A 8 7.43 -4.20 -14.52
CA CYS A 8 6.28 -3.92 -13.67
C CYS A 8 4.95 -4.34 -14.34
N ILE A 9 4.76 -4.02 -15.61
CA ILE A 9 3.57 -4.41 -16.40
C ILE A 9 3.36 -5.93 -16.41
N PHE A 10 4.41 -6.73 -16.59
CA PHE A 10 4.28 -8.19 -16.55
C PHE A 10 3.75 -8.69 -15.20
N ARG A 11 4.24 -8.14 -14.09
CA ARG A 11 3.76 -8.51 -12.74
C ARG A 11 2.30 -8.10 -12.51
N VAL A 12 1.87 -6.97 -13.05
CA VAL A 12 0.49 -6.50 -12.94
C VAL A 12 -0.49 -7.40 -13.70
N LYS A 13 -0.09 -7.99 -14.84
CA LYS A 13 -0.88 -9.02 -15.52
C LYS A 13 -1.12 -10.26 -14.65
N GLU A 14 -0.11 -10.69 -13.90
CA GLU A 14 -0.25 -11.79 -12.95
C GLU A 14 -1.16 -11.41 -11.77
N VAL A 15 -1.11 -10.16 -11.31
CA VAL A 15 -2.07 -9.65 -10.31
C VAL A 15 -3.50 -9.74 -10.85
N TYR A 16 -3.74 -9.30 -12.09
CA TYR A 16 -5.07 -9.44 -12.71
C TYR A 16 -5.52 -10.90 -12.77
N ARG A 17 -4.63 -11.81 -13.18
CA ARG A 17 -4.94 -13.23 -13.30
C ARG A 17 -5.40 -13.86 -11.99
N VAL A 18 -4.72 -13.55 -10.88
CA VAL A 18 -4.99 -14.17 -9.57
C VAL A 18 -6.03 -13.44 -8.74
N LEU A 19 -6.32 -12.17 -9.05
CA LEU A 19 -7.31 -11.41 -8.32
C LEU A 19 -8.72 -11.96 -8.59
N VAL A 20 -9.52 -12.07 -7.58
CA VAL A 20 -10.92 -12.49 -7.70
C VAL A 20 -11.79 -11.40 -8.37
N PRO A 21 -12.89 -11.73 -9.07
CA PRO A 21 -13.83 -10.72 -9.55
C PRO A 21 -14.31 -9.80 -8.42
N GLY A 22 -14.33 -8.51 -8.66
CA GLY A 22 -14.62 -7.50 -7.62
C GLY A 22 -13.50 -7.23 -6.62
N GLY A 23 -12.41 -8.01 -6.66
CA GLY A 23 -11.21 -7.75 -5.86
C GLY A 23 -10.55 -6.42 -6.23
N ARG A 24 -9.78 -5.85 -5.30
CA ARG A 24 -9.12 -4.55 -5.45
C ARG A 24 -7.62 -4.70 -5.67
N ALA A 25 -7.12 -3.97 -6.68
CA ALA A 25 -5.71 -3.69 -6.84
C ALA A 25 -5.47 -2.23 -6.42
N CYS A 26 -4.64 -2.02 -5.39
CA CYS A 26 -4.33 -0.71 -4.83
C CYS A 26 -2.85 -0.42 -5.09
N ILE A 27 -2.54 0.62 -5.85
CA ILE A 27 -1.17 0.95 -6.25
C ILE A 27 -0.77 2.27 -5.62
N ASN A 28 0.20 2.23 -4.70
CA ASN A 28 0.80 3.44 -4.15
C ASN A 28 1.99 3.87 -5.00
N VAL A 29 1.98 5.11 -5.47
CA VAL A 29 3.02 5.65 -6.36
C VAL A 29 3.30 7.12 -6.10
N ALA A 30 4.59 7.46 -6.07
CA ALA A 30 5.07 8.84 -6.17
C ALA A 30 5.43 9.16 -7.63
N ASN A 31 5.12 10.39 -8.07
CA ASN A 31 5.63 10.88 -9.33
C ASN A 31 7.13 11.19 -9.24
N LEU A 32 7.82 11.15 -10.35
CA LEU A 32 9.28 11.28 -10.43
C LEU A 32 9.68 12.45 -11.31
N GLY A 33 10.95 12.83 -11.18
CA GLY A 33 11.55 13.84 -12.03
C GLY A 33 11.01 15.25 -11.79
N ARG A 34 11.74 16.22 -12.29
CA ARG A 34 11.37 17.64 -12.21
C ARG A 34 11.71 18.41 -13.49
N LYS A 35 12.55 17.82 -14.33
CA LYS A 35 13.00 18.41 -15.61
C LYS A 35 13.26 17.31 -16.65
N PRO A 36 12.22 16.80 -17.31
CA PRO A 36 10.79 17.02 -17.15
C PRO A 36 10.20 16.28 -15.93
N TYR A 37 9.03 16.72 -15.48
CA TYR A 37 8.20 15.99 -14.51
C TYR A 37 7.63 14.71 -15.16
N LEU A 38 7.71 13.60 -14.45
CA LEU A 38 7.22 12.31 -14.94
C LEU A 38 6.00 11.88 -14.10
N PRO A 39 4.78 12.04 -14.63
CA PRO A 39 3.54 11.73 -13.93
C PRO A 39 3.26 10.22 -13.95
N LEU A 40 3.99 9.43 -13.16
CA LEU A 40 3.89 7.97 -13.15
C LEU A 40 2.48 7.47 -12.90
N HIS A 41 1.71 8.16 -12.06
CA HIS A 41 0.33 7.77 -11.76
C HIS A 41 -0.53 7.72 -13.02
N SER A 42 -0.39 8.67 -13.95
CA SER A 42 -1.18 8.69 -15.20
C SER A 42 -0.82 7.54 -16.13
N TYR A 43 0.46 7.24 -16.29
CA TYR A 43 0.90 6.08 -17.09
C TYR A 43 0.42 4.76 -16.51
N ILE A 44 0.44 4.64 -15.18
CA ILE A 44 -0.09 3.44 -14.51
C ILE A 44 -1.59 3.32 -14.73
N ILE A 45 -2.34 4.42 -14.70
CA ILE A 45 -3.78 4.41 -14.98
C ILE A 45 -4.04 3.88 -16.40
N GLU A 46 -3.32 4.37 -17.41
CA GLU A 46 -3.44 3.91 -18.80
C GLU A 46 -3.11 2.40 -18.90
N ASP A 47 -1.98 1.96 -18.35
CA ASP A 47 -1.56 0.56 -18.37
C ASP A 47 -2.59 -0.36 -17.69
N MET A 48 -3.17 0.06 -16.58
CA MET A 48 -4.19 -0.71 -15.85
C MET A 48 -5.49 -0.82 -16.66
N HIS A 49 -5.92 0.26 -17.32
CA HIS A 49 -7.06 0.25 -18.24
C HIS A 49 -6.84 -0.71 -19.40
N ASP A 50 -5.67 -0.66 -20.03
CA ASP A 50 -5.32 -1.55 -21.15
C ASP A 50 -5.30 -3.03 -20.74
N MET A 51 -5.04 -3.32 -19.47
CA MET A 51 -5.12 -4.67 -18.92
C MET A 51 -6.54 -5.10 -18.52
N GLY A 52 -7.53 -4.24 -18.67
CA GLY A 52 -8.94 -4.53 -18.37
C GLY A 52 -9.38 -4.24 -16.93
N PHE A 53 -8.57 -3.57 -16.12
CA PHE A 53 -9.01 -3.12 -14.81
C PHE A 53 -10.01 -1.96 -14.90
N LEU A 54 -10.97 -1.94 -13.99
CA LEU A 54 -11.92 -0.84 -13.81
C LEU A 54 -11.40 0.10 -12.72
N MET A 55 -11.15 1.36 -13.05
CA MET A 55 -10.72 2.32 -12.03
C MET A 55 -11.88 2.68 -11.11
N ARG A 56 -11.65 2.59 -9.79
CA ARG A 56 -12.63 2.95 -8.75
C ARG A 56 -12.46 4.38 -8.28
N GLY A 57 -11.24 4.88 -8.27
CA GLY A 57 -10.87 6.21 -7.82
C GLY A 57 -9.40 6.29 -7.42
N GLU A 58 -9.03 7.42 -6.86
CA GLU A 58 -7.70 7.66 -6.34
C GLU A 58 -7.75 8.35 -4.98
N ILE A 59 -6.72 8.15 -4.19
CA ILE A 59 -6.52 8.79 -2.89
C ILE A 59 -5.19 9.53 -2.95
N LEU A 60 -5.20 10.78 -2.50
CA LEU A 60 -3.98 11.55 -2.26
C LEU A 60 -3.52 11.30 -0.83
N TRP A 61 -2.37 10.64 -0.68
CA TRP A 61 -1.76 10.49 0.63
C TRP A 61 -0.82 11.66 0.90
N ASP A 62 -1.31 12.65 1.66
CA ASP A 62 -0.53 13.77 2.17
C ASP A 62 0.35 13.31 3.34
N LYS A 63 1.67 13.35 3.15
CA LYS A 63 2.67 12.93 4.14
C LYS A 63 2.90 13.97 5.24
N GLY A 64 2.20 15.09 5.19
CA GLY A 64 2.31 16.17 6.14
C GLY A 64 3.73 16.72 6.28
N THR A 65 4.15 16.97 7.52
CA THR A 65 5.47 17.54 7.85
C THR A 65 6.62 16.53 7.77
N SER A 66 6.35 15.26 7.46
CA SER A 66 7.40 14.23 7.37
C SER A 66 8.26 14.33 6.12
N VAL A 67 7.87 15.18 5.17
CA VAL A 67 8.67 15.46 3.98
C VAL A 67 9.81 16.40 4.37
N SER A 68 11.06 15.91 4.23
CA SER A 68 12.25 16.73 4.47
C SER A 68 12.19 18.02 3.66
N PRO A 69 12.57 19.16 4.24
CA PRO A 69 12.67 20.40 3.48
C PRO A 69 13.71 20.21 2.37
N SER A 70 13.22 20.03 1.14
CA SER A 70 14.07 19.92 -0.04
C SER A 70 14.63 21.31 -0.34
N THR A 71 15.95 21.43 -0.52
CA THR A 71 16.61 22.64 -1.02
C THR A 71 16.43 22.83 -2.54
N ALA A 72 15.81 21.88 -3.22
CA ALA A 72 15.60 21.92 -4.67
C ALA A 72 14.36 22.75 -5.05
N TRP A 73 14.31 24.00 -4.66
CA TRP A 73 13.19 24.90 -4.95
C TRP A 73 13.29 25.62 -6.30
N GLY A 74 14.35 25.35 -7.06
CA GLY A 74 14.64 26.09 -8.27
C GLY A 74 15.12 27.50 -7.94
N SER A 75 14.36 28.51 -8.37
CA SER A 75 14.63 29.90 -7.98
C SER A 75 13.94 30.23 -6.66
N TYR A 76 14.72 30.41 -5.57
CA TYR A 76 14.18 30.81 -4.28
C TYR A 76 13.73 32.28 -4.33
N LEU A 77 12.48 32.54 -3.91
CA LEU A 77 11.83 33.86 -3.89
C LEU A 77 11.83 34.63 -5.24
N LYS A 78 12.03 33.94 -6.34
CA LYS A 78 12.01 34.55 -7.70
C LYS A 78 11.10 33.75 -8.62
N ALA A 79 10.34 34.44 -9.46
CA ALA A 79 9.36 33.83 -10.35
C ALA A 79 9.95 33.12 -11.59
N ASN A 80 11.27 33.20 -11.83
CA ASN A 80 11.88 32.68 -13.05
C ASN A 80 11.75 31.16 -13.20
N ASN A 81 11.87 30.40 -12.10
CA ASN A 81 11.82 28.93 -12.18
C ASN A 81 11.59 28.28 -10.80
N PRO A 82 10.51 28.61 -10.10
CA PRO A 82 10.18 27.91 -8.84
C PRO A 82 9.81 26.45 -9.14
N VAL A 83 10.21 25.52 -8.27
CA VAL A 83 9.93 24.10 -8.41
C VAL A 83 8.97 23.67 -7.32
N LEU A 84 7.89 22.98 -7.71
CA LEU A 84 6.94 22.38 -6.77
C LEU A 84 7.58 21.19 -6.03
N ARG A 85 7.28 21.07 -4.75
CA ARG A 85 7.72 19.95 -3.93
C ARG A 85 6.57 18.99 -3.76
N ASP A 86 6.77 17.73 -4.16
CA ASP A 86 5.78 16.69 -3.96
C ASP A 86 5.78 16.29 -2.48
N ILE A 87 4.69 16.60 -1.79
CA ILE A 87 4.47 16.25 -0.39
C ILE A 87 3.47 15.11 -0.24
N HIS A 88 3.01 14.54 -1.34
CA HIS A 88 2.01 13.49 -1.40
C HIS A 88 2.44 12.33 -2.31
N GLU A 89 1.74 11.23 -2.17
CA GLU A 89 1.73 10.11 -3.13
C GLU A 89 0.30 9.82 -3.55
N TYR A 90 0.16 9.10 -4.66
CA TYR A 90 -1.13 8.66 -5.18
C TYR A 90 -1.36 7.21 -4.78
N ILE A 91 -2.57 6.90 -4.34
CA ILE A 91 -3.03 5.52 -4.16
C ILE A 91 -4.16 5.30 -5.16
N LEU A 92 -3.86 4.55 -6.21
CA LEU A 92 -4.78 4.27 -7.31
C LEU A 92 -5.56 3.00 -7.01
N ILE A 93 -6.89 3.07 -7.09
CA ILE A 93 -7.78 1.97 -6.72
C ILE A 93 -8.46 1.41 -7.97
N PHE A 94 -8.20 0.14 -8.25
CA PHE A 94 -8.77 -0.57 -9.39
C PHE A 94 -9.57 -1.79 -8.93
N CYS A 95 -10.50 -2.23 -9.78
CA CYS A 95 -11.29 -3.44 -9.59
C CYS A 95 -11.08 -4.38 -10.76
N LYS A 96 -11.15 -5.68 -10.52
CA LYS A 96 -11.25 -6.68 -11.58
C LYS A 96 -12.72 -6.99 -11.87
N ASP A 97 -13.10 -6.91 -13.14
CA ASP A 97 -14.39 -7.34 -13.72
C ASP A 97 -15.64 -6.66 -13.12
N SER A 98 -15.68 -6.32 -11.85
CA SER A 98 -16.84 -5.80 -11.14
C SER A 98 -16.45 -4.78 -10.07
N PHE A 99 -17.33 -3.80 -9.83
CA PHE A 99 -17.22 -2.89 -8.68
C PHE A 99 -17.70 -3.51 -7.36
N THR A 100 -18.40 -4.64 -7.43
CA THR A 100 -18.90 -5.33 -6.24
C THR A 100 -18.01 -6.51 -5.92
N HIS A 101 -17.48 -6.55 -4.71
CA HIS A 101 -16.77 -7.70 -4.16
C HIS A 101 -17.76 -8.63 -3.49
N SER A 102 -17.90 -9.87 -4.01
CA SER A 102 -18.83 -10.85 -3.47
C SER A 102 -18.31 -11.44 -2.16
N ASN A 103 -19.23 -11.79 -1.27
CA ASN A 103 -18.93 -12.46 0.00
C ASN A 103 -19.70 -13.79 0.14
N PRO A 104 -19.36 -14.82 -0.66
CA PRO A 104 -20.10 -16.08 -0.70
C PRO A 104 -19.99 -16.89 0.61
N TYR A 105 -18.99 -16.58 1.44
CA TYR A 105 -18.75 -17.26 2.72
C TYR A 105 -19.28 -16.48 3.92
N ASN A 106 -20.04 -15.42 3.70
CA ASN A 106 -20.60 -14.54 4.73
C ASN A 106 -19.57 -14.11 5.79
N ARG A 107 -18.35 -13.75 5.33
CA ARG A 107 -17.26 -13.27 6.20
C ARG A 107 -17.59 -11.90 6.75
N ARG A 108 -17.08 -11.59 7.93
CA ARG A 108 -17.34 -10.33 8.62
C ARG A 108 -16.49 -9.18 8.04
N SER A 109 -17.09 -8.01 7.90
CA SER A 109 -16.39 -6.74 7.82
C SER A 109 -15.94 -6.30 9.21
N THR A 110 -14.68 -5.92 9.36
CA THR A 110 -14.10 -5.53 10.66
C THR A 110 -13.89 -4.03 10.82
N ILE A 111 -14.18 -3.25 9.76
CA ILE A 111 -14.07 -1.80 9.77
C ILE A 111 -15.15 -1.19 10.69
N SER A 112 -14.77 -0.23 11.54
CA SER A 112 -15.71 0.53 12.34
C SER A 112 -16.40 1.62 11.53
N LYS A 113 -17.48 2.22 12.07
CA LYS A 113 -18.18 3.34 11.45
C LYS A 113 -17.23 4.55 11.28
N GLU A 114 -16.48 4.84 12.33
CA GLU A 114 -15.53 5.96 12.37
C GLU A 114 -14.41 5.77 11.34
N GLU A 115 -13.83 4.58 11.28
CA GLU A 115 -12.83 4.21 10.27
C GLU A 115 -13.41 4.33 8.86
N PHE A 116 -14.62 3.82 8.62
CA PHE A 116 -15.25 3.90 7.31
C PHE A 116 -15.42 5.34 6.84
N LEU A 117 -15.93 6.23 7.70
CA LEU A 117 -16.12 7.64 7.39
C LEU A 117 -14.79 8.38 7.15
N GLU A 118 -13.72 7.97 7.82
CA GLU A 118 -12.38 8.55 7.64
C GLU A 118 -11.69 7.97 6.41
N PHE A 119 -11.72 6.65 6.22
CA PHE A 119 -10.95 5.96 5.17
C PHE A 119 -11.57 6.11 3.77
N THR A 120 -12.85 6.45 3.67
CA THR A 120 -13.51 6.74 2.37
C THR A 120 -13.25 8.14 1.85
N LYS A 121 -12.53 9.00 2.59
CA LYS A 121 -12.09 10.30 2.07
C LYS A 121 -11.01 10.12 1.01
N SER A 122 -11.02 10.96 -0.02
CA SER A 122 -10.05 10.94 -1.11
C SER A 122 -8.71 11.61 -0.76
N VAL A 123 -8.58 12.20 0.41
CA VAL A 123 -7.32 12.76 0.93
C VAL A 123 -7.05 12.17 2.29
N TRP A 124 -5.94 11.43 2.38
CA TRP A 124 -5.46 10.87 3.64
C TRP A 124 -4.27 11.68 4.16
N ARG A 125 -4.26 11.97 5.45
CA ARG A 125 -3.20 12.75 6.07
C ARG A 125 -2.64 11.98 7.25
N PHE A 126 -1.45 11.39 7.06
CA PHE A 126 -0.67 10.74 8.11
C PHE A 126 0.81 10.67 7.71
N THR A 127 1.68 10.58 8.72
CA THR A 127 3.15 10.65 8.56
C THR A 127 3.71 9.42 7.85
N ALA A 128 4.64 9.64 6.92
CA ALA A 128 5.43 8.57 6.33
C ALA A 128 6.39 7.95 7.38
N GLU A 129 6.71 6.67 7.23
CA GLU A 129 7.75 6.05 8.04
C GLU A 129 9.14 6.55 7.62
N ARG A 130 10.03 6.73 8.61
CA ARG A 130 11.41 7.15 8.33
C ARG A 130 12.20 5.93 7.81
N ALA A 131 12.83 6.07 6.65
CA ALA A 131 13.69 5.04 6.05
C ALA A 131 14.77 4.53 7.03
N THR A 132 15.37 5.44 7.80
CA THR A 132 16.39 5.11 8.82
C THR A 132 15.86 4.27 9.97
N LYS A 133 14.57 4.43 10.33
CA LYS A 133 13.95 3.65 11.41
C LYS A 133 13.62 2.23 10.98
N VAL A 134 13.23 2.06 9.71
CA VAL A 134 12.77 0.76 9.18
C VAL A 134 13.90 -0.01 8.50
N GLY A 135 14.95 0.67 8.02
CA GLY A 135 16.04 0.04 7.25
C GLY A 135 15.66 -0.27 5.79
N HIS A 136 14.63 0.37 5.26
CA HIS A 136 14.19 0.27 3.87
C HIS A 136 14.16 1.68 3.23
N PRO A 137 14.58 1.86 1.96
CA PRO A 137 14.74 3.19 1.36
C PRO A 137 13.40 3.94 1.16
N ALA A 138 12.32 3.23 0.98
CA ALA A 138 10.99 3.82 0.74
C ALA A 138 9.88 3.04 1.50
N PRO A 139 9.91 2.98 2.84
CA PRO A 139 8.88 2.28 3.60
C PRO A 139 7.62 3.13 3.64
N PHE A 140 6.48 2.53 3.34
CA PHE A 140 5.21 3.12 3.73
C PHE A 140 4.78 2.57 5.12
N PRO A 141 4.07 3.37 5.93
CA PRO A 141 3.65 2.93 7.25
C PRO A 141 2.59 1.83 7.17
N VAL A 142 2.49 1.01 8.21
CA VAL A 142 1.47 -0.05 8.32
C VAL A 142 0.05 0.52 8.19
N GLU A 143 -0.15 1.77 8.55
CA GLU A 143 -1.43 2.49 8.45
C GLU A 143 -2.00 2.52 7.02
N LEU A 144 -1.14 2.68 5.99
CA LEU A 144 -1.58 2.72 4.60
C LEU A 144 -2.27 1.41 4.17
N PRO A 145 -1.59 0.24 4.21
CA PRO A 145 -2.24 -1.01 3.87
C PRO A 145 -3.34 -1.41 4.87
N TYR A 146 -3.26 -1.00 6.14
CA TYR A 146 -4.33 -1.22 7.12
C TYR A 146 -5.65 -0.63 6.64
N ARG A 147 -5.67 0.64 6.23
CA ARG A 147 -6.87 1.32 5.71
C ARG A 147 -7.43 0.63 4.48
N LEU A 148 -6.57 0.28 3.52
CA LEU A 148 -6.98 -0.38 2.29
C LEU A 148 -7.56 -1.79 2.56
N ILE A 149 -6.95 -2.56 3.45
CA ILE A 149 -7.41 -3.88 3.84
C ILE A 149 -8.76 -3.80 4.53
N GLN A 150 -8.95 -2.87 5.46
CA GLN A 150 -10.23 -2.66 6.14
C GLN A 150 -11.35 -2.25 5.18
N LEU A 151 -11.06 -1.38 4.20
CA LEU A 151 -12.04 -0.93 3.21
C LEU A 151 -12.46 -2.01 2.22
N TYR A 152 -11.54 -2.90 1.83
CA TYR A 152 -11.70 -3.67 0.59
C TYR A 152 -11.64 -5.19 0.76
N THR A 153 -11.50 -5.67 1.99
CA THR A 153 -11.47 -7.11 2.27
C THR A 153 -12.36 -7.50 3.45
N PHE A 154 -12.80 -8.73 3.44
CA PHE A 154 -13.44 -9.36 4.60
C PHE A 154 -12.42 -10.11 5.46
N GLU A 155 -12.78 -10.38 6.71
CA GLU A 155 -11.97 -11.20 7.62
C GLU A 155 -11.63 -12.57 7.02
N ASN A 156 -10.41 -13.09 7.25
CA ASN A 156 -9.89 -14.34 6.70
C ASN A 156 -9.66 -14.37 5.17
N GLU A 157 -9.81 -13.26 4.46
CA GLU A 157 -9.39 -13.17 3.06
C GLU A 157 -7.87 -13.09 2.92
N VAL A 158 -7.40 -13.30 1.69
CA VAL A 158 -5.98 -13.27 1.36
C VAL A 158 -5.63 -11.93 0.73
N VAL A 159 -4.63 -11.26 1.28
CA VAL A 159 -4.02 -10.05 0.75
C VAL A 159 -2.73 -10.44 0.03
N LEU A 160 -2.58 -10.03 -1.22
CA LEU A 160 -1.37 -10.23 -2.01
C LEU A 160 -0.55 -8.94 -2.06
N ASP A 161 0.74 -9.03 -1.72
CA ASP A 161 1.71 -7.96 -1.96
C ASP A 161 2.88 -8.50 -2.80
N PRO A 162 2.94 -8.17 -4.11
CA PRO A 162 4.02 -8.64 -4.99
C PRO A 162 5.33 -7.87 -4.82
N PHE A 163 5.39 -6.87 -3.92
CA PHE A 163 6.54 -6.01 -3.66
C PHE A 163 6.66 -5.70 -2.17
N ALA A 164 6.72 -6.74 -1.35
CA ALA A 164 6.54 -6.67 0.10
C ALA A 164 7.52 -5.74 0.85
N GLY A 165 8.71 -5.53 0.31
CA GLY A 165 9.72 -4.66 0.93
C GLY A 165 9.96 -5.02 2.40
N SER A 166 9.64 -4.09 3.28
CA SER A 166 9.78 -4.28 4.73
C SER A 166 8.62 -5.01 5.43
N GLY A 167 7.62 -5.52 4.68
CA GLY A 167 6.52 -6.31 5.21
C GLY A 167 5.37 -5.53 5.88
N SER A 168 5.22 -4.24 5.60
CA SER A 168 4.14 -3.43 6.20
C SER A 168 2.74 -3.96 5.88
N THR A 169 2.53 -4.44 4.64
CA THR A 169 1.27 -5.08 4.22
C THR A 169 1.01 -6.38 4.99
N CYS A 170 2.03 -7.20 5.21
CA CYS A 170 1.91 -8.45 5.97
C CYS A 170 1.46 -8.19 7.41
N ILE A 171 2.06 -7.19 8.05
CA ILE A 171 1.71 -6.78 9.43
C ILE A 171 0.26 -6.26 9.46
N ALA A 172 -0.14 -5.43 8.49
CA ALA A 172 -1.51 -4.91 8.40
C ALA A 172 -2.54 -6.02 8.20
N ALA A 173 -2.23 -7.02 7.36
CA ALA A 173 -3.09 -8.18 7.15
C ALA A 173 -3.27 -8.99 8.45
N LEU A 174 -2.19 -9.29 9.17
CA LEU A 174 -2.25 -9.97 10.47
C LEU A 174 -3.04 -9.16 11.51
N LYS A 175 -2.81 -7.85 11.57
CA LYS A 175 -3.50 -6.94 12.50
C LYS A 175 -5.02 -6.91 12.29
N THR A 176 -5.46 -7.22 11.10
CA THR A 176 -6.87 -7.20 10.71
C THR A 176 -7.49 -8.59 10.54
N ASN A 177 -6.83 -9.65 10.97
CA ASN A 177 -7.24 -11.05 10.80
C ASN A 177 -7.40 -11.47 9.33
N ARG A 178 -6.54 -10.94 8.44
CA ARG A 178 -6.43 -11.41 7.06
C ARG A 178 -5.20 -12.28 6.90
N LYS A 179 -5.25 -13.20 5.93
CA LYS A 179 -4.09 -13.94 5.48
C LYS A 179 -3.30 -13.08 4.49
N TYR A 180 -2.03 -13.40 4.29
CA TYR A 180 -1.24 -12.71 3.27
C TYR A 180 -0.40 -13.68 2.46
N VAL A 181 -0.11 -13.27 1.22
CA VAL A 181 0.93 -13.82 0.36
C VAL A 181 1.81 -12.63 -0.06
N ALA A 182 3.12 -12.75 0.10
CA ALA A 182 4.02 -11.64 -0.14
C ALA A 182 5.25 -12.12 -0.92
N TYR A 183 5.73 -11.31 -1.85
CA TYR A 183 6.92 -11.56 -2.63
C TYR A 183 7.89 -10.40 -2.51
N GLU A 184 9.16 -10.73 -2.30
CA GLU A 184 10.26 -9.78 -2.29
C GLU A 184 11.47 -10.44 -2.97
N ILE A 185 12.17 -9.69 -3.82
CA ILE A 185 13.32 -10.21 -4.57
C ILE A 185 14.64 -10.03 -3.82
N ASP A 186 14.73 -8.99 -3.00
CA ASP A 186 15.93 -8.70 -2.23
C ASP A 186 15.92 -9.46 -0.91
N LYS A 187 16.87 -10.39 -0.76
CA LYS A 187 17.05 -11.20 0.46
C LYS A 187 17.13 -10.37 1.72
N LYS A 188 17.78 -9.20 1.68
CA LYS A 188 17.92 -8.30 2.83
C LYS A 188 16.54 -7.78 3.29
N TYR A 189 15.66 -7.47 2.35
CA TYR A 189 14.30 -7.00 2.68
C TYR A 189 13.39 -8.16 3.09
N CYS A 190 13.57 -9.36 2.54
CA CYS A 190 12.92 -10.57 3.07
C CYS A 190 13.24 -10.77 4.55
N ASP A 191 14.53 -10.77 4.90
CA ASP A 191 14.98 -10.96 6.28
C ASP A 191 14.48 -9.84 7.22
N LEU A 192 14.38 -8.62 6.71
CA LEU A 192 13.82 -7.48 7.44
C LEU A 192 12.32 -7.68 7.70
N ALA A 193 11.55 -8.06 6.68
CA ALA A 193 10.13 -8.31 6.78
C ALA A 193 9.84 -9.43 7.78
N GLU A 194 10.56 -10.55 7.70
CA GLU A 194 10.42 -11.67 8.62
C GLU A 194 10.67 -11.27 10.08
N ARG A 195 11.74 -10.48 10.34
CA ARG A 195 12.01 -9.98 11.69
C ARG A 195 10.89 -9.09 12.22
N ARG A 196 10.39 -8.16 11.40
CA ARG A 196 9.28 -7.26 11.79
C ARG A 196 7.99 -8.02 12.06
N ILE A 197 7.65 -9.00 11.22
CA ILE A 197 6.48 -9.86 11.40
C ILE A 197 6.62 -10.68 12.69
N LYS A 198 7.78 -11.29 12.93
CA LYS A 198 8.04 -12.06 14.15
C LYS A 198 7.92 -11.20 15.41
N GLN A 199 8.48 -10.00 15.39
CA GLN A 199 8.34 -9.05 16.49
C GLN A 199 6.87 -8.71 16.76
N PHE A 200 6.11 -8.36 15.72
CA PHE A 200 4.68 -8.06 15.85
C PHE A 200 3.90 -9.23 16.47
N LEU A 201 4.14 -10.46 16.04
CA LEU A 201 3.48 -11.65 16.58
C LEU A 201 3.87 -11.91 18.05
N GLN A 202 5.11 -11.65 18.42
CA GLN A 202 5.55 -11.75 19.81
C GLN A 202 4.86 -10.72 20.72
N GLU A 203 4.78 -9.47 20.28
CA GLU A 203 4.07 -8.41 21.01
C GLU A 203 2.58 -8.74 21.19
N GLN A 204 1.91 -9.30 20.17
CA GLN A 204 0.52 -9.75 20.28
C GLN A 204 0.36 -10.91 21.29
N ASN A 205 1.27 -11.87 21.32
CA ASN A 205 1.22 -13.00 22.26
C ASN A 205 1.47 -12.57 23.72
N VAL A 206 2.25 -11.51 23.94
CA VAL A 206 2.45 -10.94 25.28
C VAL A 206 1.20 -10.22 25.77
N LEU A 207 0.53 -9.47 24.86
CA LEU A 207 -0.69 -8.73 25.20
C LEU A 207 -1.92 -9.64 25.38
N PHE A 208 -1.97 -10.75 24.64
CA PHE A 208 -3.05 -11.73 24.67
C PHE A 208 -2.49 -13.15 24.75
N PRO A 209 -1.98 -13.58 25.93
CA PRO A 209 -1.42 -14.91 26.08
C PRO A 209 -2.50 -15.96 25.79
N LYS A 210 -2.16 -16.92 24.91
CA LYS A 210 -3.05 -18.06 24.65
C LYS A 210 -3.28 -18.80 25.97
N PRO A 211 -4.51 -19.23 26.29
CA PRO A 211 -4.76 -20.06 27.45
C PRO A 211 -3.86 -21.31 27.41
N GLN A 212 -3.07 -21.53 28.43
CA GLN A 212 -2.34 -22.77 28.55
C GLN A 212 -3.37 -23.89 28.77
N LEU A 213 -3.49 -24.79 27.80
CA LEU A 213 -4.23 -26.02 27.97
C LEU A 213 -3.45 -26.84 29.01
N THR A 214 -3.88 -26.80 30.29
CA THR A 214 -3.41 -27.72 31.30
C THR A 214 -3.98 -29.09 30.95
N SER A 215 -3.16 -29.99 30.42
CA SER A 215 -3.46 -31.41 30.36
C SER A 215 -3.65 -31.92 31.78
N LYS A 216 -4.87 -32.29 32.10
CA LYS A 216 -5.16 -33.17 33.26
C LYS A 216 -5.00 -34.61 32.83
#